data_08f322ba713f81463f33a062a31df859
#
_entry.id   08f322ba713f81463f33a062a31df859
#
_cell.length_a   1.000
_cell.length_b   1.000
_cell.length_c   1.000
_cell.angle_alpha   90.00
_cell.angle_beta   90.00
_cell.angle_gamma   90.00
#
_symmetry.space_group_name_H-M   'P 1'
#
loop_
_entity.id
_entity.type
_entity.pdbx_description
1 polymer ?
#
loop_
_entity_poly.entity_id
_entity_poly.type
_entity_poly.pdbx_seq_one_letter_code
_entity_poly.pdbx_strand_id
1 'polypeptide(L)'
;MKFNYSAQISKKAKIGKNVRIGNGVIIYDNVEIGDNSFIGPFCTIGEPTISYYKDPDIHSFKKTSIGSNSIMHSNTIIYEGVTIGDHFQTGHNCIIREDNLIGDHTSFGNFSELPGHSQLGNYVRIHSKVMLSERNIIEDYVWIFPLVVLTNVKYSPISEFLVTHIKEYALIYASAIILPGITIGENAIIGAGALVTKDVPKERLIVGNPGRDIKSVREIKDENGNSVYPWKDYLTTDRGYPWQNCNT
;
A
#
# COMPACT_ATOMS: atom_id res chain seq x y z
N MET A 1 31.93 -17.08 -5.45
CA MET A 1 32.17 -16.00 -4.48
C MET A 1 31.14 -16.15 -3.36
N LYS A 2 31.54 -16.50 -2.13
CA LYS A 2 30.59 -16.54 -1.00
C LYS A 2 30.62 -15.17 -0.32
N PHE A 3 29.65 -14.34 -0.58
CA PHE A 3 29.43 -13.11 0.18
C PHE A 3 28.76 -13.51 1.51
N ASN A 4 29.46 -13.31 2.60
CA ASN A 4 29.00 -13.69 3.93
C ASN A 4 28.41 -12.44 4.63
N TYR A 5 27.33 -11.89 4.07
CA TYR A 5 26.55 -10.84 4.73
C TYR A 5 25.54 -11.52 5.67
N SER A 6 25.90 -11.67 6.94
CA SER A 6 24.96 -12.14 7.96
C SER A 6 23.86 -11.08 8.21
N ALA A 7 22.64 -11.53 8.49
CA ALA A 7 21.59 -10.64 8.97
C ALA A 7 21.95 -10.09 10.36
N GLN A 8 21.58 -8.84 10.64
CA GLN A 8 21.69 -8.20 11.95
C GLN A 8 20.31 -8.15 12.58
N ILE A 9 20.08 -8.94 13.61
CA ILE A 9 18.77 -9.06 14.25
C ILE A 9 18.90 -8.67 15.71
N SER A 10 18.11 -7.69 16.13
CA SER A 10 18.04 -7.29 17.54
C SER A 10 17.60 -8.45 18.42
N LYS A 11 18.22 -8.56 19.60
CA LYS A 11 17.81 -9.53 20.64
C LYS A 11 16.40 -9.27 21.19
N LYS A 12 15.86 -8.07 20.97
CA LYS A 12 14.50 -7.69 21.39
C LYS A 12 13.45 -7.94 20.30
N ALA A 13 13.88 -8.34 19.08
CA ALA A 13 12.96 -8.73 18.02
C ALA A 13 12.37 -10.13 18.31
N LYS A 14 11.10 -10.32 17.93
CA LYS A 14 10.42 -11.62 18.00
C LYS A 14 10.17 -12.12 16.60
N ILE A 15 10.79 -13.25 16.29
CA ILE A 15 10.70 -13.89 14.97
C ILE A 15 9.87 -15.15 15.09
N GLY A 16 8.83 -15.26 14.29
CA GLY A 16 7.93 -16.41 14.24
C GLY A 16 8.58 -17.67 13.70
N LYS A 17 7.81 -18.76 13.66
CA LYS A 17 8.28 -20.07 13.15
C LYS A 17 8.44 -20.01 11.63
N ASN A 18 9.43 -20.75 11.11
CA ASN A 18 9.69 -20.91 9.68
C ASN A 18 9.92 -19.59 8.92
N VAL A 19 10.29 -18.51 9.60
CA VAL A 19 10.64 -17.24 8.96
C VAL A 19 11.98 -17.40 8.25
N ARG A 20 12.05 -17.00 6.99
CA ARG A 20 13.27 -17.01 6.18
C ARG A 20 13.81 -15.59 6.06
N ILE A 21 15.08 -15.41 6.40
CA ILE A 21 15.73 -14.09 6.43
C ILE A 21 16.91 -14.09 5.47
N GLY A 22 16.90 -13.19 4.52
CA GLY A 22 17.93 -13.02 3.51
C GLY A 22 19.23 -12.39 4.05
N ASN A 23 20.25 -12.37 3.20
CA ASN A 23 21.54 -11.78 3.55
C ASN A 23 21.43 -10.26 3.71
N GLY A 24 22.18 -9.69 4.65
CA GLY A 24 22.25 -8.23 4.87
C GLY A 24 20.96 -7.59 5.38
N VAL A 25 20.01 -8.40 5.88
CA VAL A 25 18.79 -7.88 6.53
C VAL A 25 19.15 -7.25 7.87
N ILE A 26 18.52 -6.12 8.19
CA ILE A 26 18.59 -5.48 9.49
C ILE A 26 17.20 -5.51 10.13
N ILE A 27 17.10 -6.02 11.36
CA ILE A 27 15.86 -6.03 12.14
C ILE A 27 16.15 -5.32 13.47
N TYR A 28 15.49 -4.21 13.66
CA TYR A 28 15.67 -3.34 14.83
C TYR A 28 14.92 -3.85 16.08
N ASP A 29 15.04 -3.09 17.16
CA ASP A 29 14.36 -3.36 18.42
C ASP A 29 12.83 -3.31 18.26
N ASN A 30 12.12 -4.08 19.11
CA ASN A 30 10.66 -4.06 19.20
C ASN A 30 9.91 -4.43 17.90
N VAL A 31 10.54 -5.23 17.04
CA VAL A 31 9.94 -5.79 15.82
C VAL A 31 9.38 -7.18 16.12
N GLU A 32 8.15 -7.45 15.65
CA GLU A 32 7.52 -8.77 15.68
C GLU A 32 7.19 -9.20 14.25
N ILE A 33 7.60 -10.40 13.84
CA ILE A 33 7.34 -10.97 12.50
C ILE A 33 6.62 -12.30 12.67
N GLY A 34 5.45 -12.42 12.02
CA GLY A 34 4.62 -13.62 12.05
C GLY A 34 5.22 -14.82 11.30
N ASP A 35 4.63 -15.98 11.56
CA ASP A 35 5.09 -17.27 11.06
C ASP A 35 5.13 -17.35 9.51
N ASN A 36 6.00 -18.22 8.98
CA ASN A 36 6.12 -18.55 7.56
C ASN A 36 6.42 -17.36 6.63
N SER A 37 6.92 -16.25 7.16
CA SER A 37 7.24 -15.05 6.38
C SER A 37 8.62 -15.13 5.73
N PHE A 38 8.82 -14.40 4.63
CA PHE A 38 10.08 -14.30 3.91
C PHE A 38 10.55 -12.84 3.85
N ILE A 39 11.72 -12.56 4.41
CA ILE A 39 12.39 -11.26 4.38
C ILE A 39 13.53 -11.33 3.37
N GLY A 40 13.37 -10.67 2.23
CA GLY A 40 14.35 -10.65 1.16
C GLY A 40 15.66 -9.98 1.55
N PRO A 41 16.73 -10.16 0.76
CA PRO A 41 18.03 -9.58 1.06
C PRO A 41 17.99 -8.06 1.18
N PHE A 42 18.83 -7.53 2.08
CA PHE A 42 19.01 -6.08 2.29
C PHE A 42 17.74 -5.33 2.68
N CYS A 43 16.74 -6.00 3.24
CA CYS A 43 15.61 -5.34 3.86
C CYS A 43 15.99 -4.76 5.22
N THR A 44 15.36 -3.65 5.58
CA THR A 44 15.44 -3.05 6.91
C THR A 44 14.06 -3.03 7.55
N ILE A 45 13.90 -3.65 8.71
CA ILE A 45 12.61 -3.77 9.41
C ILE A 45 12.71 -3.07 10.77
N GLY A 46 11.77 -2.18 11.03
CA GLY A 46 11.76 -1.34 12.22
C GLY A 46 12.74 -0.16 12.11
N GLU A 47 13.01 0.34 10.89
CA GLU A 47 13.88 1.49 10.64
C GLU A 47 13.46 2.67 11.54
N PRO A 48 14.38 3.22 12.34
CA PRO A 48 14.01 4.30 13.24
C PRO A 48 13.73 5.62 12.51
N THR A 49 12.92 6.45 13.14
CA THR A 49 12.66 7.80 12.65
C THR A 49 13.82 8.76 12.92
N ILE A 50 13.71 9.99 12.44
CA ILE A 50 14.74 11.03 12.59
C ILE A 50 15.16 11.27 14.04
N SER A 51 14.32 10.96 15.03
CA SER A 51 14.64 11.10 16.45
C SER A 51 15.84 10.26 16.88
N TYR A 52 15.96 9.04 16.36
CA TYR A 52 17.10 8.16 16.58
C TYR A 52 18.41 8.80 16.08
N TYR A 53 18.40 9.36 14.87
CA TYR A 53 19.59 9.94 14.27
C TYR A 53 20.03 11.25 14.96
N LYS A 54 19.12 11.91 15.69
CA LYS A 54 19.43 13.07 16.52
C LYS A 54 20.04 12.68 17.86
N ASP A 55 19.51 11.65 18.51
CA ASP A 55 19.98 11.13 19.78
C ASP A 55 19.61 9.65 19.94
N PRO A 56 20.54 8.73 19.58
CA PRO A 56 20.30 7.30 19.69
C PRO A 56 20.07 6.80 21.13
N ASP A 57 20.66 7.48 22.12
CA ASP A 57 20.66 7.00 23.51
C ASP A 57 19.29 7.20 24.20
N ILE A 58 18.52 8.19 23.76
CA ILE A 58 17.18 8.46 24.31
C ILE A 58 16.04 7.94 23.41
N HIS A 59 16.36 7.43 22.24
CA HIS A 59 15.35 6.92 21.33
C HIS A 59 14.66 5.67 21.88
N SER A 60 13.32 5.66 21.84
CA SER A 60 12.50 4.51 22.17
C SER A 60 11.79 3.98 20.95
N PHE A 61 12.21 2.81 20.47
CA PHE A 61 11.63 2.18 19.31
C PHE A 61 10.14 1.87 19.51
N LYS A 62 9.30 2.36 18.61
CA LYS A 62 7.90 1.98 18.54
C LYS A 62 7.77 0.52 18.09
N LYS A 63 6.69 -0.14 18.52
CA LYS A 63 6.43 -1.51 18.10
C LYS A 63 6.14 -1.55 16.60
N THR A 64 6.84 -2.44 15.89
CA THR A 64 6.56 -2.78 14.47
C THR A 64 6.10 -4.23 14.42
N SER A 65 4.94 -4.49 13.82
CA SER A 65 4.41 -5.85 13.69
C SER A 65 4.06 -6.19 12.26
N ILE A 66 4.48 -7.36 11.82
CA ILE A 66 4.22 -7.90 10.49
C ILE A 66 3.54 -9.25 10.68
N GLY A 67 2.38 -9.43 10.06
CA GLY A 67 1.61 -10.66 10.11
C GLY A 67 2.29 -11.86 9.44
N SER A 68 1.69 -13.02 9.57
CA SER A 68 2.18 -14.28 9.05
C SER A 68 2.07 -14.39 7.52
N ASN A 69 2.83 -15.30 6.92
CA ASN A 69 2.82 -15.57 5.48
C ASN A 69 3.15 -14.36 4.60
N SER A 70 3.88 -13.39 5.17
CA SER A 70 4.25 -12.16 4.47
C SER A 70 5.53 -12.30 3.67
N ILE A 71 5.64 -11.64 2.52
CA ILE A 71 6.81 -11.69 1.64
C ILE A 71 7.30 -10.28 1.36
N MET A 72 8.47 -9.93 1.87
CA MET A 72 9.16 -8.70 1.52
C MET A 72 10.29 -9.01 0.53
N HIS A 73 10.24 -8.41 -0.66
CA HIS A 73 11.35 -8.51 -1.61
C HIS A 73 12.49 -7.58 -1.23
N SER A 74 13.65 -7.78 -1.88
CA SER A 74 14.90 -7.11 -1.52
C SER A 74 14.82 -5.59 -1.48
N ASN A 75 15.62 -5.00 -0.59
CA ASN A 75 15.73 -3.55 -0.37
C ASN A 75 14.43 -2.87 0.09
N THR A 76 13.50 -3.63 0.70
CA THR A 76 12.32 -3.03 1.34
C THR A 76 12.70 -2.46 2.69
N ILE A 77 12.24 -1.24 2.97
CA ILE A 77 12.42 -0.56 4.26
C ILE A 77 11.05 -0.39 4.91
N ILE A 78 10.89 -0.93 6.10
CA ILE A 78 9.69 -0.76 6.93
C ILE A 78 10.10 -0.05 8.21
N TYR A 79 9.52 1.11 8.45
CA TYR A 79 9.84 1.94 9.61
C TYR A 79 9.19 1.43 10.90
N GLU A 80 9.63 1.98 12.02
CA GLU A 80 9.05 1.73 13.33
C GLU A 80 7.60 2.22 13.43
N GLY A 81 6.79 1.61 14.30
CA GLY A 81 5.39 1.97 14.49
C GLY A 81 4.42 1.41 13.44
N VAL A 82 4.90 0.67 12.46
CA VAL A 82 4.07 0.08 11.40
C VAL A 82 3.40 -1.19 11.90
N THR A 83 2.11 -1.33 11.61
CA THR A 83 1.35 -2.57 11.82
C THR A 83 0.85 -3.11 10.49
N ILE A 84 1.18 -4.35 10.17
CA ILE A 84 0.84 -5.04 8.92
C ILE A 84 0.14 -6.35 9.24
N GLY A 85 -0.96 -6.62 8.56
CA GLY A 85 -1.71 -7.88 8.66
C GLY A 85 -1.01 -9.06 7.98
N ASP A 86 -1.74 -10.17 7.85
CA ASP A 86 -1.26 -11.41 7.26
C ASP A 86 -1.20 -11.34 5.72
N HIS A 87 -0.36 -12.19 5.11
CA HIS A 87 -0.24 -12.32 3.65
C HIS A 87 0.18 -11.03 2.92
N PHE A 88 0.86 -10.13 3.63
CA PHE A 88 1.38 -8.90 3.03
C PHE A 88 2.50 -9.19 2.03
N GLN A 89 2.56 -8.43 0.94
CA GLN A 89 3.62 -8.58 -0.06
C GLN A 89 4.17 -7.25 -0.53
N THR A 90 5.50 -7.16 -0.69
CA THR A 90 6.12 -6.04 -1.39
C THR A 90 6.82 -6.51 -2.66
N GLY A 91 6.96 -5.62 -3.63
CA GLY A 91 8.01 -5.72 -4.65
C GLY A 91 9.35 -5.27 -4.09
N HIS A 92 10.32 -5.05 -4.99
CA HIS A 92 11.65 -4.56 -4.63
C HIS A 92 11.67 -3.06 -4.37
N ASN A 93 12.55 -2.61 -3.47
CA ASN A 93 12.81 -1.19 -3.20
C ASN A 93 11.54 -0.43 -2.75
N CYS A 94 10.71 -1.04 -1.92
CA CYS A 94 9.55 -0.40 -1.32
C CYS A 94 9.93 0.30 -0.02
N ILE A 95 9.27 1.41 0.29
CA ILE A 95 9.43 2.15 1.54
C ILE A 95 8.07 2.28 2.22
N ILE A 96 7.93 1.75 3.43
CA ILE A 96 6.75 1.89 4.28
C ILE A 96 7.17 2.71 5.49
N ARG A 97 6.76 3.98 5.51
CA ARG A 97 7.10 4.92 6.56
C ARG A 97 6.36 4.61 7.86
N GLU A 98 6.69 5.37 8.90
CA GLU A 98 6.23 5.19 10.28
C GLU A 98 4.72 5.27 10.47
N ASP A 99 4.24 4.62 11.53
CA ASP A 99 2.86 4.72 12.06
C ASP A 99 1.75 4.40 11.03
N ASN A 100 2.04 3.54 10.05
CA ASN A 100 1.06 3.03 9.10
C ASN A 100 0.33 1.80 9.63
N LEU A 101 -0.96 1.70 9.32
CA LEU A 101 -1.79 0.52 9.54
C LEU A 101 -2.15 -0.10 8.18
N ILE A 102 -1.83 -1.37 7.97
CA ILE A 102 -2.03 -2.08 6.70
C ILE A 102 -2.74 -3.39 6.97
N GLY A 103 -3.87 -3.61 6.29
CA GLY A 103 -4.67 -4.81 6.43
C GLY A 103 -4.08 -6.03 5.73
N ASP A 104 -4.80 -7.15 5.84
CA ASP A 104 -4.42 -8.45 5.31
C ASP A 104 -4.40 -8.46 3.77
N HIS A 105 -3.56 -9.34 3.19
CA HIS A 105 -3.50 -9.57 1.74
C HIS A 105 -3.17 -8.32 0.91
N THR A 106 -2.66 -7.26 1.53
CA THR A 106 -2.28 -6.02 0.84
C THR A 106 -0.91 -6.16 0.18
N SER A 107 -0.77 -5.58 -1.00
CA SER A 107 0.46 -5.70 -1.79
C SER A 107 0.94 -4.39 -2.39
N PHE A 108 2.28 -4.23 -2.43
CA PHE A 108 2.98 -3.10 -3.04
C PHE A 108 3.86 -3.56 -4.20
N GLY A 109 3.74 -2.91 -5.34
CA GLY A 109 4.65 -3.08 -6.47
C GLY A 109 6.00 -2.41 -6.24
N ASN A 110 6.96 -2.68 -7.13
CA ASN A 110 8.33 -2.17 -7.00
C ASN A 110 8.40 -0.63 -6.94
N PHE A 111 9.34 -0.10 -6.17
CA PHE A 111 9.62 1.34 -6.07
C PHE A 111 8.41 2.18 -5.63
N SER A 112 7.53 1.62 -4.84
CA SER A 112 6.39 2.35 -4.28
C SER A 112 6.69 2.78 -2.85
N GLU A 113 6.16 3.95 -2.47
CA GLU A 113 6.31 4.52 -1.14
C GLU A 113 4.95 4.75 -0.49
N LEU A 114 4.84 4.37 0.78
CA LEU A 114 3.75 4.74 1.66
C LEU A 114 4.30 5.67 2.74
N PRO A 115 4.07 6.98 2.64
CA PRO A 115 4.37 7.94 3.71
C PRO A 115 3.57 7.66 4.98
N GLY A 116 3.98 8.25 6.09
CA GLY A 116 3.49 7.91 7.41
C GLY A 116 2.01 8.18 7.68
N HIS A 117 1.52 7.54 8.76
CA HIS A 117 0.20 7.77 9.36
C HIS A 117 -1.00 7.40 8.48
N SER A 118 -0.83 6.56 7.46
CA SER A 118 -1.90 6.12 6.56
C SER A 118 -2.57 4.84 7.07
N GLN A 119 -3.81 4.62 6.63
CA GLN A 119 -4.60 3.43 6.92
C GLN A 119 -5.01 2.76 5.61
N LEU A 120 -4.57 1.55 5.41
CA LEU A 120 -4.92 0.71 4.26
C LEU A 120 -5.71 -0.49 4.74
N GLY A 121 -6.82 -0.76 4.07
CA GLY A 121 -7.66 -1.93 4.32
C GLY A 121 -7.05 -3.24 3.81
N ASN A 122 -7.89 -4.25 3.74
CA ASN A 122 -7.54 -5.58 3.28
C ASN A 122 -7.56 -5.66 1.74
N TYR A 123 -6.74 -6.54 1.17
CA TYR A 123 -6.72 -6.79 -0.27
C TYR A 123 -6.45 -5.56 -1.14
N VAL A 124 -5.83 -4.52 -0.58
CA VAL A 124 -5.41 -3.34 -1.33
C VAL A 124 -4.23 -3.70 -2.24
N ARG A 125 -4.32 -3.34 -3.51
CA ARG A 125 -3.26 -3.58 -4.51
C ARG A 125 -2.67 -2.27 -4.99
N ILE A 126 -1.44 -2.01 -4.62
CA ILE A 126 -0.66 -0.85 -5.04
C ILE A 126 0.37 -1.35 -6.03
N HIS A 127 0.29 -0.90 -7.29
CA HIS A 127 1.24 -1.28 -8.33
C HIS A 127 2.56 -0.50 -8.21
N SER A 128 3.46 -0.75 -9.16
CA SER A 128 4.83 -0.19 -9.11
C SER A 128 4.85 1.33 -9.33
N LYS A 129 5.78 2.00 -8.63
CA LYS A 129 6.04 3.44 -8.75
C LYS A 129 4.81 4.31 -8.42
N VAL A 130 3.98 3.84 -7.51
CA VAL A 130 2.91 4.65 -6.94
C VAL A 130 3.48 5.54 -5.85
N MET A 131 3.14 6.83 -5.91
CA MET A 131 3.51 7.82 -4.91
C MET A 131 2.25 8.20 -4.12
N LEU A 132 2.15 7.70 -2.90
CA LEU A 132 1.08 8.06 -1.98
C LEU A 132 1.48 9.31 -1.17
N SER A 133 0.52 9.96 -0.56
CA SER A 133 0.75 11.05 0.40
C SER A 133 0.63 10.55 1.84
N GLU A 134 0.91 11.41 2.81
CA GLU A 134 0.69 11.09 4.22
C GLU A 134 -0.80 11.04 4.57
N ARG A 135 -1.14 10.25 5.59
CA ARG A 135 -2.47 10.19 6.22
C ARG A 135 -3.60 9.75 5.32
N ASN A 136 -3.32 9.01 4.24
CA ASN A 136 -4.40 8.49 3.38
C ASN A 136 -5.25 7.46 4.13
N ILE A 137 -6.52 7.41 3.75
CA ILE A 137 -7.43 6.33 4.11
C ILE A 137 -7.79 5.60 2.81
N ILE A 138 -7.38 4.36 2.68
CA ILE A 138 -7.61 3.51 1.51
C ILE A 138 -8.36 2.27 2.01
N GLU A 139 -9.62 2.14 1.62
CA GLU A 139 -10.49 1.05 2.08
C GLU A 139 -10.18 -0.27 1.36
N ASP A 140 -10.92 -1.33 1.71
CA ASP A 140 -10.69 -2.69 1.21
C ASP A 140 -10.82 -2.79 -0.32
N TYR A 141 -10.07 -3.72 -0.92
CA TYR A 141 -10.16 -4.09 -2.33
C TYR A 141 -9.87 -2.98 -3.34
N VAL A 142 -9.26 -1.88 -2.91
CA VAL A 142 -8.84 -0.80 -3.80
C VAL A 142 -7.64 -1.23 -4.65
N TRP A 143 -7.67 -0.91 -5.95
CA TRP A 143 -6.51 -1.08 -6.84
C TRP A 143 -5.99 0.25 -7.32
N ILE A 144 -4.70 0.49 -7.11
CA ILE A 144 -3.97 1.67 -7.56
C ILE A 144 -2.91 1.22 -8.55
N PHE A 145 -3.09 1.61 -9.80
CA PHE A 145 -2.24 1.20 -10.91
C PHE A 145 -0.93 2.00 -10.99
N PRO A 146 0.03 1.60 -11.85
CA PRO A 146 1.36 2.19 -11.85
C PRO A 146 1.36 3.71 -12.05
N LEU A 147 2.35 4.38 -11.45
CA LEU A 147 2.61 5.82 -11.62
C LEU A 147 1.48 6.76 -11.13
N VAL A 148 0.54 6.26 -10.35
CA VAL A 148 -0.48 7.11 -9.70
C VAL A 148 0.19 7.98 -8.63
N VAL A 149 -0.26 9.24 -8.52
CA VAL A 149 0.23 10.21 -7.54
C VAL A 149 -0.95 10.74 -6.73
N LEU A 150 -0.86 10.61 -5.40
CA LEU A 150 -1.72 11.30 -4.44
C LEU A 150 -0.97 12.49 -3.85
N THR A 151 -1.65 13.62 -3.68
CA THR A 151 -1.09 14.81 -3.05
C THR A 151 -1.89 15.21 -1.81
N ASN A 152 -1.28 15.95 -0.87
CA ASN A 152 -1.90 16.25 0.44
C ASN A 152 -1.84 17.73 0.86
N VAL A 153 -1.15 18.60 0.09
CA VAL A 153 -1.03 20.02 0.41
C VAL A 153 -1.59 20.87 -0.72
N LYS A 154 -2.64 21.64 -0.44
CA LYS A 154 -3.32 22.47 -1.44
C LYS A 154 -2.60 23.79 -1.71
N TYR A 155 -2.08 24.42 -0.67
CA TYR A 155 -1.40 25.71 -0.74
C TYR A 155 -0.07 25.65 0.03
N SER A 156 0.94 25.07 -0.62
CA SER A 156 2.28 24.98 -0.03
C SER A 156 2.92 26.39 0.08
N PRO A 157 3.67 26.70 1.17
CA PRO A 157 4.02 25.82 2.30
C PRO A 157 3.12 25.99 3.53
N ILE A 158 1.99 26.69 3.45
CA ILE A 158 1.23 27.23 4.58
C ILE A 158 -0.07 26.47 4.92
N SER A 159 -0.46 25.49 4.12
CA SER A 159 -1.69 24.74 4.40
C SER A 159 -1.42 23.42 5.13
N GLU A 160 -2.42 22.98 5.89
CA GLU A 160 -2.41 21.66 6.55
C GLU A 160 -2.47 20.52 5.54
N PHE A 161 -2.03 19.33 5.97
CA PHE A 161 -2.21 18.11 5.20
C PHE A 161 -3.68 17.74 5.11
N LEU A 162 -4.14 17.52 3.89
CA LEU A 162 -5.50 17.11 3.60
C LEU A 162 -5.53 15.61 3.32
N VAL A 163 -6.44 14.91 4.01
CA VAL A 163 -6.59 13.46 3.90
C VAL A 163 -7.29 13.09 2.59
N THR A 164 -6.68 12.26 1.78
CA THR A 164 -7.33 11.62 0.64
C THR A 164 -7.98 10.31 1.11
N HIS A 165 -9.26 10.13 0.78
CA HIS A 165 -10.04 8.94 1.13
C HIS A 165 -10.46 8.18 -0.13
N ILE A 166 -9.96 6.97 -0.30
CA ILE A 166 -10.32 6.09 -1.43
C ILE A 166 -11.16 4.94 -0.87
N LYS A 167 -12.42 4.89 -1.31
CA LYS A 167 -13.41 3.94 -0.81
C LYS A 167 -13.32 2.58 -1.50
N GLU A 168 -13.94 1.59 -0.89
CA GLU A 168 -13.90 0.19 -1.30
C GLU A 168 -14.09 -0.03 -2.81
N TYR A 169 -13.37 -1.00 -3.35
CA TYR A 169 -13.44 -1.43 -4.74
C TYR A 169 -13.11 -0.38 -5.80
N ALA A 170 -12.65 0.82 -5.41
CA ALA A 170 -12.26 1.84 -6.38
C ALA A 170 -11.03 1.42 -7.19
N LEU A 171 -10.99 1.83 -8.46
CA LEU A 171 -9.89 1.59 -9.39
C LEU A 171 -9.27 2.91 -9.81
N ILE A 172 -7.98 3.10 -9.52
CA ILE A 172 -7.23 4.30 -9.90
C ILE A 172 -6.21 3.92 -10.97
N TYR A 173 -6.53 4.18 -12.24
CA TYR A 173 -5.70 3.74 -13.36
C TYR A 173 -4.42 4.55 -13.52
N ALA A 174 -3.50 3.98 -14.29
CA ALA A 174 -2.12 4.43 -14.41
C ALA A 174 -1.96 5.92 -14.67
N SER A 175 -0.98 6.54 -14.02
CA SER A 175 -0.62 7.95 -14.16
C SER A 175 -1.71 8.95 -13.78
N ALA A 176 -2.78 8.52 -13.10
CA ALA A 176 -3.77 9.46 -12.55
C ALA A 176 -3.17 10.28 -11.40
N ILE A 177 -3.60 11.52 -11.26
CA ILE A 177 -3.20 12.43 -10.19
C ILE A 177 -4.44 12.82 -9.39
N ILE A 178 -4.39 12.62 -8.07
CA ILE A 178 -5.47 13.00 -7.15
C ILE A 178 -5.01 14.19 -6.33
N LEU A 179 -5.73 15.30 -6.41
CA LEU A 179 -5.44 16.50 -5.64
C LEU A 179 -5.78 16.34 -4.15
N PRO A 180 -5.25 17.22 -3.28
CA PRO A 180 -5.38 17.07 -1.83
C PRO A 180 -6.82 17.04 -1.33
N GLY A 181 -7.10 16.16 -0.37
CA GLY A 181 -8.36 16.13 0.37
C GLY A 181 -9.56 15.58 -0.40
N ILE A 182 -9.32 14.84 -1.48
CA ILE A 182 -10.38 14.30 -2.33
C ILE A 182 -10.86 12.95 -1.81
N THR A 183 -12.17 12.76 -1.83
CA THR A 183 -12.81 11.45 -1.63
C THR A 183 -13.13 10.81 -2.97
N ILE A 184 -12.63 9.59 -3.18
CA ILE A 184 -13.00 8.72 -4.31
C ILE A 184 -14.05 7.73 -3.82
N GLY A 185 -15.25 7.78 -4.40
CA GLY A 185 -16.38 6.95 -3.99
C GLY A 185 -16.21 5.47 -4.28
N GLU A 186 -17.01 4.67 -3.61
CA GLU A 186 -17.08 3.21 -3.76
C GLU A 186 -17.29 2.80 -5.23
N ASN A 187 -16.54 1.78 -5.69
CA ASN A 187 -16.59 1.30 -7.07
C ASN A 187 -16.32 2.38 -8.14
N ALA A 188 -15.82 3.56 -7.77
CA ALA A 188 -15.48 4.57 -8.77
C ALA A 188 -14.23 4.16 -9.58
N ILE A 189 -14.17 4.63 -10.81
CA ILE A 189 -13.06 4.40 -11.72
C ILE A 189 -12.44 5.74 -12.10
N ILE A 190 -11.16 5.89 -11.83
CA ILE A 190 -10.35 7.01 -12.29
C ILE A 190 -9.53 6.53 -13.49
N GLY A 191 -9.83 7.06 -14.67
CA GLY A 191 -9.16 6.68 -15.91
C GLY A 191 -7.68 7.07 -15.94
N ALA A 192 -6.92 6.40 -16.78
CA ALA A 192 -5.48 6.64 -16.90
C ALA A 192 -5.19 8.10 -17.28
N GLY A 193 -4.18 8.70 -16.62
CA GLY A 193 -3.77 10.09 -16.83
C GLY A 193 -4.78 11.15 -16.39
N ALA A 194 -5.85 10.78 -15.69
CA ALA A 194 -6.84 11.74 -15.22
C ALA A 194 -6.29 12.62 -14.08
N LEU A 195 -6.61 13.91 -14.11
CA LEU A 195 -6.38 14.84 -13.00
C LEU A 195 -7.68 15.05 -12.22
N VAL A 196 -7.80 14.42 -11.04
CA VAL A 196 -8.97 14.54 -10.18
C VAL A 196 -8.85 15.76 -9.29
N THR A 197 -9.78 16.70 -9.44
CA THR A 197 -9.77 18.02 -8.77
C THR A 197 -10.93 18.21 -7.80
N LYS A 198 -11.84 17.24 -7.72
CA LYS A 198 -13.05 17.27 -6.86
C LYS A 198 -13.38 15.85 -6.42
N ASP A 199 -14.18 15.72 -5.37
CA ASP A 199 -14.72 14.44 -4.92
C ASP A 199 -15.44 13.72 -6.05
N VAL A 200 -15.28 12.41 -6.05
CA VAL A 200 -15.86 11.49 -7.05
C VAL A 200 -16.98 10.69 -6.38
N PRO A 201 -18.23 10.78 -6.87
CA PRO A 201 -19.31 9.96 -6.34
C PRO A 201 -19.07 8.45 -6.60
N LYS A 202 -19.79 7.61 -5.86
CA LYS A 202 -19.73 6.17 -6.07
C LYS A 202 -20.13 5.77 -7.50
N GLU A 203 -19.52 4.70 -8.00
CA GLU A 203 -19.84 4.11 -9.31
C GLU A 203 -19.73 5.08 -10.50
N ARG A 204 -18.84 6.08 -10.42
CA ARG A 204 -18.61 7.02 -11.53
C ARG A 204 -17.26 6.80 -12.20
N LEU A 205 -17.26 7.01 -13.52
CA LEU A 205 -16.05 7.00 -14.35
C LEU A 205 -15.58 8.45 -14.56
N ILE A 206 -14.37 8.74 -14.09
CA ILE A 206 -13.71 10.04 -14.28
C ILE A 206 -12.57 9.87 -15.29
N VAL A 207 -12.52 10.69 -16.32
CA VAL A 207 -11.42 10.69 -17.30
C VAL A 207 -10.97 12.11 -17.67
N GLY A 208 -9.75 12.22 -18.14
CA GLY A 208 -9.19 13.44 -18.73
C GLY A 208 -8.47 14.35 -17.73
N ASN A 209 -7.88 15.42 -18.27
CA ASN A 209 -7.18 16.46 -17.52
C ASN A 209 -7.70 17.84 -18.00
N PRO A 210 -8.47 18.57 -17.15
CA PRO A 210 -8.99 18.14 -15.85
C PRO A 210 -10.04 17.03 -15.96
N GLY A 211 -10.11 16.17 -14.92
CA GLY A 211 -11.02 15.03 -14.85
C GLY A 211 -12.51 15.45 -14.98
N ARG A 212 -13.24 14.72 -15.79
CA ARG A 212 -14.67 14.89 -16.00
C ARG A 212 -15.41 13.59 -15.69
N ASP A 213 -16.56 13.73 -15.05
CA ASP A 213 -17.51 12.64 -14.83
C ASP A 213 -18.20 12.32 -16.16
N ILE A 214 -17.97 11.11 -16.67
CA ILE A 214 -18.43 10.70 -18.00
C ILE A 214 -19.73 9.91 -17.95
N LYS A 215 -19.78 8.88 -17.06
CA LYS A 215 -20.93 7.97 -16.99
C LYS A 215 -20.87 7.10 -15.73
N SER A 216 -21.93 6.33 -15.49
CA SER A 216 -21.87 5.25 -14.51
C SER A 216 -20.93 4.16 -14.97
N VAL A 217 -20.18 3.57 -14.03
CA VAL A 217 -19.33 2.40 -14.34
C VAL A 217 -20.15 1.21 -14.83
N ARG A 218 -21.43 1.10 -14.47
CA ARG A 218 -22.37 0.05 -14.95
C ARG A 218 -22.67 0.13 -16.44
N GLU A 219 -22.39 1.27 -17.06
CA GLU A 219 -22.55 1.48 -18.52
C GLU A 219 -21.30 1.06 -19.31
N ILE A 220 -20.23 0.65 -18.62
CA ILE A 220 -19.00 0.17 -19.28
C ILE A 220 -19.25 -1.28 -19.70
N LYS A 221 -19.00 -1.55 -20.99
CA LYS A 221 -19.11 -2.86 -21.60
C LYS A 221 -17.78 -3.29 -22.20
N ASP A 222 -17.54 -4.61 -22.25
CA ASP A 222 -16.45 -5.18 -23.06
C ASP A 222 -16.78 -5.13 -24.57
N GLU A 223 -15.86 -5.62 -25.40
CA GLU A 223 -16.02 -5.69 -26.86
C GLU A 223 -17.20 -6.55 -27.32
N ASN A 224 -17.71 -7.43 -26.47
CA ASN A 224 -18.86 -8.32 -26.74
C ASN A 224 -20.18 -7.75 -26.19
N GLY A 225 -20.15 -6.57 -25.56
CA GLY A 225 -21.32 -5.92 -24.99
C GLY A 225 -21.69 -6.38 -23.58
N ASN A 226 -20.86 -7.21 -22.90
CA ASN A 226 -21.11 -7.68 -21.56
C ASN A 226 -20.73 -6.63 -20.52
N SER A 227 -21.44 -6.62 -19.39
CA SER A 227 -21.09 -5.78 -18.25
C SER A 227 -19.80 -6.28 -17.60
N VAL A 228 -18.92 -5.36 -17.21
CA VAL A 228 -17.62 -5.66 -16.59
C VAL A 228 -17.40 -4.94 -15.25
N TYR A 229 -18.30 -4.02 -14.89
CA TYR A 229 -18.23 -3.28 -13.65
C TYR A 229 -19.61 -3.17 -12.96
N PRO A 230 -19.63 -3.14 -11.63
CA PRO A 230 -18.50 -3.19 -10.69
C PRO A 230 -17.66 -4.47 -10.85
N TRP A 231 -16.34 -4.34 -10.89
CA TRP A 231 -15.42 -5.43 -11.23
C TRP A 231 -15.56 -6.68 -10.34
N LYS A 232 -15.95 -6.51 -9.08
CA LYS A 232 -16.20 -7.60 -8.14
C LYS A 232 -17.24 -8.58 -8.67
N ASP A 233 -18.32 -8.07 -9.32
CA ASP A 233 -19.46 -8.88 -9.76
C ASP A 233 -19.14 -9.69 -11.03
N TYR A 234 -18.12 -9.29 -11.77
CA TYR A 234 -17.76 -9.86 -13.07
C TYR A 234 -16.37 -10.50 -13.12
N LEU A 235 -15.68 -10.58 -11.99
CA LEU A 235 -14.33 -11.15 -11.93
C LEU A 235 -14.38 -12.67 -12.13
N THR A 236 -13.88 -13.17 -13.26
CA THR A 236 -13.89 -14.59 -13.64
C THR A 236 -12.58 -15.32 -13.31
N THR A 237 -11.48 -14.58 -13.09
CA THR A 237 -10.17 -15.17 -12.76
C THR A 237 -9.98 -15.25 -11.27
N ASP A 238 -9.47 -16.39 -10.79
CA ASP A 238 -9.10 -16.54 -9.38
C ASP A 238 -7.97 -15.55 -9.05
N ARG A 239 -8.21 -14.72 -8.05
CA ARG A 239 -7.28 -13.71 -7.51
C ARG A 239 -7.07 -13.86 -6.01
N GLY A 240 -7.63 -14.96 -5.42
CA GLY A 240 -7.55 -15.25 -3.99
C GLY A 240 -8.43 -14.34 -3.13
N TYR A 241 -9.48 -13.75 -3.71
CA TYR A 241 -10.46 -12.98 -2.92
C TYR A 241 -11.41 -13.90 -2.15
N PRO A 242 -11.89 -13.47 -0.97
CA PRO A 242 -12.70 -14.34 -0.10
C PRO A 242 -13.95 -14.91 -0.77
N TRP A 243 -14.60 -14.17 -1.67
CA TRP A 243 -15.81 -14.62 -2.37
C TRP A 243 -15.54 -15.63 -3.49
N GLN A 244 -14.28 -15.83 -3.88
CA GLN A 244 -13.93 -16.79 -4.95
C GLN A 244 -13.81 -18.22 -4.43
N ASN A 245 -13.63 -18.40 -3.13
CA ASN A 245 -13.49 -19.71 -2.47
C ASN A 245 -14.83 -20.29 -1.99
N CYS A 246 -15.96 -19.62 -2.23
CA CYS A 246 -17.28 -20.08 -1.77
C CYS A 246 -17.96 -21.08 -2.70
N ASN A 247 -17.33 -21.53 -3.78
CA ASN A 247 -17.86 -22.44 -4.79
C ASN A 247 -17.12 -23.79 -4.90
N THR A 248 -16.47 -24.25 -3.80
CA THR A 248 -15.91 -25.62 -3.73
C THR A 248 -16.58 -26.45 -2.66
#